data_2f8b6277f59f613a1b9938c3fc22a507
#
_entry.id   2f8b6277f59f613a1b9938c3fc22a507
#
_cell.length_a   1.000
_cell.length_b   1.000
_cell.length_c   1.000
_cell.angle_alpha   90.00
_cell.angle_beta   90.00
_cell.angle_gamma   90.00
#
_symmetry.space_group_name_H-M   'P 1'
#
loop_
_entity.id
_entity.type
_entity.pdbx_description
1 polymer ?
#
loop_
_entity_poly.entity_id
_entity_poly.type
_entity_poly.pdbx_seq_one_letter_code
_entity_poly.pdbx_strand_id
1 'polypeptide(L)'
;MIWINGANFLAMKQQQLLHGPFVAQLPNAKYLDLSPTSSATVDFTEAVDGLEVPWRLARFVFIVDSDRVKNPPLSMAHMLTWAKQNPGRLTHPVVSNFMGTTFLKQALIELTPDPNVLQQPATQESFASASAPLRQWYDAIKPYLWRQGQSFPENETIQQQMLSDGAIDIA
;
A
#
# COMPACT_ATOMS: atom_id res chain seq x y z
N MET A 1 -3.88 8.44 -25.38
CA MET A 1 -3.22 8.36 -24.06
C MET A 1 -4.26 7.94 -23.05
N ILE A 2 -3.95 6.93 -22.24
CA ILE A 2 -4.81 6.46 -21.15
C ILE A 2 -4.05 6.58 -19.83
N TRP A 3 -4.80 6.63 -18.74
CA TRP A 3 -4.27 6.68 -17.39
C TRP A 3 -4.54 5.31 -16.75
N ILE A 4 -3.47 4.54 -16.56
CA ILE A 4 -3.55 3.18 -16.00
C ILE A 4 -2.41 2.97 -15.01
N ASN A 5 -2.58 1.97 -14.16
CA ASN A 5 -1.53 1.45 -13.28
C ASN A 5 -1.88 0.05 -12.78
N GLY A 6 -0.94 -0.62 -12.17
CA GLY A 6 -1.12 -1.89 -11.48
C GLY A 6 -1.74 -2.99 -12.34
N ALA A 7 -2.82 -3.59 -11.84
CA ALA A 7 -3.48 -4.71 -12.52
C ALA A 7 -3.98 -4.36 -13.93
N ASN A 8 -4.38 -3.12 -14.17
CA ASN A 8 -4.81 -2.68 -15.50
C ASN A 8 -3.62 -2.60 -16.47
N PHE A 9 -2.49 -2.04 -16.02
CA PHE A 9 -1.25 -2.03 -16.81
C PHE A 9 -0.80 -3.45 -17.14
N LEU A 10 -0.71 -4.33 -16.14
CA LEU A 10 -0.33 -5.73 -16.34
C LEU A 10 -1.25 -6.44 -17.36
N ALA A 11 -2.57 -6.31 -17.21
CA ALA A 11 -3.54 -6.95 -18.10
C ALA A 11 -3.39 -6.45 -19.56
N MET A 12 -3.20 -5.13 -19.75
CA MET A 12 -3.02 -4.54 -21.09
C MET A 12 -1.67 -4.93 -21.70
N LYS A 13 -0.61 -4.99 -20.90
CA LYS A 13 0.71 -5.45 -21.33
C LYS A 13 0.66 -6.90 -21.80
N GLN A 14 0.06 -7.80 -21.01
CA GLN A 14 -0.09 -9.20 -21.34
C GLN A 14 -0.88 -9.43 -22.63
N GLN A 15 -1.88 -8.61 -22.89
CA GLN A 15 -2.71 -8.66 -24.09
C GLN A 15 -2.11 -7.88 -25.28
N GLN A 16 -0.92 -7.30 -25.12
CA GLN A 16 -0.24 -6.50 -26.16
C GLN A 16 -1.08 -5.32 -26.66
N LEU A 17 -1.86 -4.70 -25.80
CA LEU A 17 -2.72 -3.56 -26.11
C LEU A 17 -2.02 -2.20 -25.96
N LEU A 18 -0.80 -2.18 -25.40
CA LEU A 18 -0.03 -0.96 -25.18
C LEU A 18 0.86 -0.65 -26.39
N HIS A 19 0.87 0.64 -26.77
CA HIS A 19 1.77 1.13 -27.80
C HIS A 19 3.18 1.35 -27.23
N GLY A 20 4.21 0.93 -27.93
CA GLY A 20 5.59 1.22 -27.53
C GLY A 20 6.55 0.04 -27.77
N PRO A 21 7.76 0.08 -27.18
CA PRO A 21 8.23 1.05 -26.17
C PRO A 21 8.39 2.47 -26.72
N PHE A 22 7.97 3.47 -25.97
CA PHE A 22 7.99 4.87 -26.43
C PHE A 22 8.74 5.85 -25.50
N VAL A 23 8.97 5.46 -24.24
CA VAL A 23 9.51 6.37 -23.20
C VAL A 23 10.83 7.01 -23.61
N ALA A 24 11.75 6.23 -24.20
CA ALA A 24 13.03 6.73 -24.65
C ALA A 24 12.94 7.77 -25.78
N GLN A 25 11.82 7.84 -26.48
CA GLN A 25 11.56 8.78 -27.58
C GLN A 25 11.00 10.13 -27.08
N LEU A 26 10.62 10.22 -25.81
CA LEU A 26 10.07 11.44 -25.24
C LEU A 26 11.19 12.47 -25.00
N PRO A 27 11.00 13.75 -25.40
CA PRO A 27 12.02 14.80 -25.22
C PRO A 27 12.46 14.98 -23.76
N ASN A 28 11.54 14.70 -22.83
CA ASN A 28 11.76 14.86 -21.39
C ASN A 28 12.18 13.56 -20.69
N ALA A 29 12.39 12.45 -21.41
CA ALA A 29 12.87 11.20 -20.81
C ALA A 29 14.20 11.37 -20.07
N LYS A 30 15.03 12.32 -20.50
CA LYS A 30 16.31 12.67 -19.85
C LYS A 30 16.18 13.15 -18.38
N TYR A 31 14.99 13.52 -17.95
CA TYR A 31 14.72 13.93 -16.57
C TYR A 31 14.17 12.78 -15.71
N LEU A 32 13.91 11.62 -16.29
CA LEU A 32 13.49 10.42 -15.56
C LEU A 32 14.72 9.62 -15.13
N ASP A 33 14.70 9.15 -13.91
CA ASP A 33 15.60 8.10 -13.48
C ASP A 33 15.07 6.77 -14.00
N LEU A 34 15.70 6.24 -15.04
CA LEU A 34 15.37 4.96 -15.65
C LEU A 34 16.33 3.84 -15.22
N SER A 35 17.03 4.01 -14.10
CA SER A 35 17.86 2.93 -13.54
C SER A 35 16.99 1.74 -13.12
N PRO A 36 17.52 0.51 -13.10
CA PRO A 36 16.75 -0.70 -12.77
C PRO A 36 16.12 -0.68 -11.37
N THR A 37 16.63 0.15 -10.48
CA THR A 37 16.12 0.31 -9.10
C THR A 37 15.13 1.47 -8.94
N SER A 38 14.87 2.21 -10.02
CA SER A 38 13.95 3.34 -10.00
C SER A 38 12.51 2.89 -9.99
N SER A 39 11.69 3.57 -9.18
CA SER A 39 10.23 3.41 -9.20
C SER A 39 9.58 3.86 -10.52
N ALA A 40 10.34 4.51 -11.42
CA ALA A 40 9.86 4.86 -12.76
C ALA A 40 9.97 3.70 -13.77
N THR A 41 10.63 2.62 -13.40
CA THR A 41 10.84 1.43 -14.24
C THR A 41 9.97 0.24 -13.85
N VAL A 42 9.20 0.39 -12.77
CA VAL A 42 8.33 -0.67 -12.22
C VAL A 42 6.98 -0.06 -11.85
N ASP A 43 5.89 -0.64 -12.34
CA ASP A 43 4.52 -0.35 -11.90
C ASP A 43 4.05 -1.46 -10.96
N PHE A 44 3.96 -1.16 -9.66
CA PHE A 44 3.82 -2.12 -8.57
C PHE A 44 4.95 -3.17 -8.58
N THR A 45 4.74 -4.33 -9.17
CA THR A 45 5.76 -5.38 -9.29
C THR A 45 6.10 -5.72 -10.74
N GLU A 46 5.47 -5.02 -11.70
CA GLU A 46 5.62 -5.28 -13.13
C GLU A 46 6.62 -4.31 -13.75
N ALA A 47 7.58 -4.81 -14.52
CA ALA A 47 8.49 -3.96 -15.29
C ALA A 47 7.72 -3.17 -16.35
N VAL A 48 7.96 -1.87 -16.46
CA VAL A 48 7.23 -1.02 -17.43
C VAL A 48 7.73 -1.16 -18.86
N ASP A 49 8.97 -1.60 -19.09
CA ASP A 49 9.58 -1.87 -20.40
C ASP A 49 9.41 -0.73 -21.42
N GLY A 50 9.32 0.51 -20.92
CA GLY A 50 9.11 1.69 -21.77
C GLY A 50 7.70 1.84 -22.36
N LEU A 51 6.73 1.06 -21.89
CA LEU A 51 5.31 1.10 -22.31
C LEU A 51 4.47 2.05 -21.47
N GLU A 52 5.03 2.53 -20.36
CA GLU A 52 4.41 3.47 -19.44
C GLU A 52 5.41 4.53 -19.00
N VAL A 53 4.91 5.73 -18.71
CA VAL A 53 5.71 6.82 -18.15
C VAL A 53 5.01 7.37 -16.91
N PRO A 54 5.71 7.56 -15.78
CA PRO A 54 5.09 8.05 -14.56
C PRO A 54 4.65 9.50 -14.75
N TRP A 55 3.38 9.79 -14.42
CA TRP A 55 2.88 11.17 -14.31
C TRP A 55 3.39 11.83 -13.03
N ARG A 56 3.38 11.09 -11.94
CA ARG A 56 3.94 11.48 -10.64
C ARG A 56 4.22 10.24 -9.80
N LEU A 57 5.05 10.40 -8.78
CA LEU A 57 5.23 9.38 -7.75
C LEU A 57 4.31 9.69 -6.58
N ALA A 58 3.55 8.71 -6.17
CA ALA A 58 2.77 8.74 -4.94
C ALA A 58 3.33 7.68 -3.97
N ARG A 59 3.22 7.96 -2.68
CA ARG A 59 3.61 7.01 -1.63
C ARG A 59 2.44 6.79 -0.71
N PHE A 60 2.26 5.57 -0.28
CA PHE A 60 1.39 5.27 0.84
C PHE A 60 2.05 5.82 2.11
N VAL A 61 1.31 6.60 2.87
CA VAL A 61 1.80 7.21 4.10
C VAL A 61 0.72 7.13 5.17
N PHE A 62 1.13 7.15 6.44
CA PHE A 62 0.23 7.36 7.56
C PHE A 62 0.20 8.85 7.91
N ILE A 63 -0.97 9.35 8.25
CA ILE A 63 -1.18 10.70 8.74
C ILE A 63 -1.45 10.61 10.24
N VAL A 64 -0.76 11.41 11.02
CA VAL A 64 -0.89 11.42 12.48
C VAL A 64 -1.28 12.81 12.98
N ASP A 65 -2.08 12.84 14.04
CA ASP A 65 -2.29 14.06 14.82
C ASP A 65 -1.05 14.30 15.70
N SER A 66 -0.21 15.24 15.31
CA SER A 66 1.05 15.54 15.99
C SER A 66 0.89 16.08 17.43
N ASP A 67 -0.30 16.57 17.78
CA ASP A 67 -0.57 17.02 19.14
C ASP A 67 -0.82 15.85 20.07
N ARG A 68 -1.40 14.79 19.60
CA ARG A 68 -1.72 13.57 20.36
C ARG A 68 -0.68 12.47 20.22
N VAL A 69 -0.07 12.32 19.04
CA VAL A 69 0.91 11.26 18.75
C VAL A 69 2.30 11.88 18.65
N LYS A 70 3.00 11.98 19.79
CA LYS A 70 4.37 12.54 19.82
C LYS A 70 5.41 11.60 19.25
N ASN A 71 5.20 10.30 19.36
CA ASN A 71 6.09 9.25 18.86
C ASN A 71 5.29 8.29 17.99
N PRO A 72 5.10 8.59 16.69
CA PRO A 72 4.36 7.73 15.80
C PRO A 72 5.03 6.36 15.62
N PRO A 73 4.26 5.28 15.46
CA PRO A 73 4.82 3.96 15.20
C PRO A 73 5.57 3.94 13.86
N LEU A 74 6.76 3.35 13.85
CA LEU A 74 7.64 3.28 12.67
C LEU A 74 7.65 1.89 12.03
N SER A 75 6.83 0.96 12.53
CA SER A 75 6.72 -0.41 12.01
C SER A 75 5.37 -1.01 12.37
N MET A 76 4.97 -2.09 11.71
CA MET A 76 3.73 -2.82 12.03
C MET A 76 3.77 -3.42 13.45
N ALA A 77 4.93 -3.84 13.93
CA ALA A 77 5.09 -4.28 15.31
C ALA A 77 4.88 -3.13 16.31
N HIS A 78 5.46 -1.95 16.03
CA HIS A 78 5.24 -0.76 16.85
C HIS A 78 3.80 -0.26 16.76
N MET A 79 3.14 -0.38 15.59
CA MET A 79 1.73 -0.03 15.41
C MET A 79 0.82 -0.89 16.28
N LEU A 80 1.08 -2.19 16.39
CA LEU A 80 0.36 -3.08 17.30
C LEU A 80 0.54 -2.65 18.77
N THR A 81 1.77 -2.35 19.15
CA THR A 81 2.08 -1.88 20.52
C THR A 81 1.38 -0.57 20.82
N TRP A 82 1.42 0.38 19.88
CA TRP A 82 0.76 1.68 20.01
C TRP A 82 -0.76 1.52 20.10
N ALA A 83 -1.37 0.69 19.25
CA ALA A 83 -2.81 0.45 19.25
C ALA A 83 -3.29 -0.16 20.57
N LYS A 84 -2.53 -1.06 21.20
CA LYS A 84 -2.83 -1.61 22.52
C LYS A 84 -2.83 -0.53 23.60
N GLN A 85 -1.96 0.46 23.51
CA GLN A 85 -1.88 1.58 24.45
C GLN A 85 -2.93 2.65 24.18
N ASN A 86 -3.45 2.73 22.94
CA ASN A 86 -4.39 3.74 22.46
C ASN A 86 -5.59 3.07 21.76
N PRO A 87 -6.39 2.25 22.48
CA PRO A 87 -7.45 1.48 21.84
C PRO A 87 -8.51 2.39 21.22
N GLY A 88 -8.92 2.03 20.00
CA GLY A 88 -9.91 2.77 19.22
C GLY A 88 -9.38 4.01 18.51
N ARG A 89 -8.07 4.31 18.61
CA ARG A 89 -7.48 5.53 18.03
C ARG A 89 -6.84 5.33 16.66
N LEU A 90 -6.94 4.14 16.08
CA LEU A 90 -6.43 3.74 14.76
C LEU A 90 -7.52 3.03 13.98
N THR A 91 -7.60 3.28 12.68
CA THR A 91 -8.39 2.48 11.74
C THR A 91 -7.78 2.53 10.35
N HIS A 92 -8.32 1.75 9.44
CA HIS A 92 -8.02 1.78 8.00
C HIS A 92 -9.34 1.73 7.22
N PRO A 93 -9.37 2.13 5.94
CA PRO A 93 -10.55 1.96 5.10
C PRO A 93 -10.94 0.50 4.90
N VAL A 94 -12.19 0.24 4.51
CA VAL A 94 -12.63 -1.11 4.12
C VAL A 94 -11.69 -1.73 3.09
N VAL A 95 -11.48 -3.02 3.16
CA VAL A 95 -10.51 -3.73 2.28
C VAL A 95 -10.94 -3.76 0.80
N SER A 96 -12.19 -3.47 0.48
CA SER A 96 -12.66 -3.26 -0.89
C SER A 96 -12.21 -1.92 -1.47
N ASN A 97 -11.77 -0.97 -0.63
CA ASN A 97 -11.19 0.29 -1.06
C ASN A 97 -9.69 0.10 -1.33
N PHE A 98 -9.15 0.83 -2.31
CA PHE A 98 -7.74 0.78 -2.69
C PHE A 98 -6.79 1.03 -1.52
N MET A 99 -7.07 2.03 -0.67
CA MET A 99 -6.21 2.36 0.47
C MET A 99 -6.27 1.30 1.56
N GLY A 100 -7.44 0.70 1.83
CA GLY A 100 -7.57 -0.41 2.76
C GLY A 100 -6.79 -1.64 2.31
N THR A 101 -6.87 -1.98 1.00
CA THR A 101 -6.04 -3.05 0.41
C THR A 101 -4.56 -2.70 0.49
N THR A 102 -4.17 -1.45 0.22
CA THR A 102 -2.77 -1.00 0.26
C THR A 102 -2.20 -1.09 1.67
N PHE A 103 -2.98 -0.73 2.70
CA PHE A 103 -2.60 -0.92 4.10
C PHE A 103 -2.24 -2.38 4.41
N LEU A 104 -3.08 -3.32 4.00
CA LEU A 104 -2.81 -4.74 4.22
C LEU A 104 -1.63 -5.26 3.39
N LYS A 105 -1.43 -4.76 2.16
CA LYS A 105 -0.25 -5.09 1.35
C LYS A 105 1.03 -4.57 1.98
N GLN A 106 1.03 -3.34 2.51
CA GLN A 106 2.18 -2.79 3.22
C GLN A 106 2.51 -3.63 4.46
N ALA A 107 1.50 -4.00 5.24
CA ALA A 107 1.70 -4.88 6.39
C ALA A 107 2.22 -6.26 5.97
N LEU A 108 1.70 -6.84 4.87
CA LEU A 108 2.19 -8.10 4.33
C LEU A 108 3.67 -8.04 3.97
N ILE A 109 4.08 -6.99 3.23
CA ILE A 109 5.48 -6.82 2.80
C ILE A 109 6.41 -6.72 4.01
N GLU A 110 6.04 -5.91 5.00
CA GLU A 110 6.88 -5.71 6.19
C GLU A 110 6.94 -6.94 7.10
N LEU A 111 5.84 -7.67 7.24
CA LEU A 111 5.75 -8.81 8.15
C LEU A 111 6.21 -10.13 7.52
N THR A 112 6.37 -10.19 6.20
CA THR A 112 6.86 -11.39 5.51
C THR A 112 8.37 -11.52 5.74
N PRO A 113 8.85 -12.65 6.31
CA PRO A 113 10.27 -12.83 6.64
C PRO A 113 11.22 -12.74 5.44
N ASP A 114 10.81 -13.25 4.28
CA ASP A 114 11.52 -13.12 3.01
C ASP A 114 10.60 -12.46 1.97
N PRO A 115 10.72 -11.13 1.76
CA PRO A 115 9.89 -10.41 0.80
C PRO A 115 10.03 -10.89 -0.66
N ASN A 116 11.10 -11.62 -1.01
CA ASN A 116 11.31 -12.13 -2.36
C ASN A 116 10.23 -13.15 -2.77
N VAL A 117 9.63 -13.85 -1.82
CA VAL A 117 8.52 -14.77 -2.12
C VAL A 117 7.29 -14.05 -2.69
N LEU A 118 7.15 -12.76 -2.38
CA LEU A 118 6.04 -11.92 -2.88
C LEU A 118 6.25 -11.45 -4.34
N GLN A 119 7.45 -11.67 -4.90
CA GLN A 119 7.77 -11.37 -6.29
C GLN A 119 7.56 -12.58 -7.22
N GLN A 120 7.22 -13.73 -6.67
CA GLN A 120 6.97 -14.96 -7.41
C GLN A 120 5.47 -15.16 -7.66
N PRO A 121 5.08 -15.89 -8.71
CA PRO A 121 3.70 -16.28 -8.90
C PRO A 121 3.15 -16.99 -7.66
N ALA A 122 1.98 -16.56 -7.19
CA ALA A 122 1.38 -17.09 -5.98
C ALA A 122 0.87 -18.53 -6.21
N THR A 123 1.29 -19.45 -5.36
CA THR A 123 0.69 -20.76 -5.19
C THR A 123 -0.14 -20.78 -3.91
N GLN A 124 -0.98 -21.80 -3.73
CA GLN A 124 -1.73 -21.92 -2.47
C GLN A 124 -0.81 -22.04 -1.25
N GLU A 125 0.30 -22.75 -1.39
CA GLU A 125 1.29 -22.93 -0.32
C GLU A 125 2.04 -21.63 -0.02
N SER A 126 2.58 -20.95 -1.04
CA SER A 126 3.30 -19.69 -0.85
C SER A 126 2.39 -18.59 -0.30
N PHE A 127 1.12 -18.54 -0.74
CA PHE A 127 0.13 -17.63 -0.18
C PHE A 127 -0.17 -17.92 1.28
N ALA A 128 -0.38 -19.18 1.65
CA ALA A 128 -0.66 -19.56 3.03
C ALA A 128 0.51 -19.20 3.95
N SER A 129 1.74 -19.53 3.53
CA SER A 129 2.97 -19.25 4.27
C SER A 129 3.22 -17.75 4.42
N ALA A 130 3.23 -16.98 3.32
CA ALA A 130 3.53 -15.57 3.33
C ALA A 130 2.46 -14.74 4.07
N SER A 131 1.19 -15.14 4.01
CA SER A 131 0.11 -14.41 4.69
C SER A 131 -0.07 -14.75 6.17
N ALA A 132 0.55 -15.81 6.69
CA ALA A 132 0.38 -16.22 8.07
C ALA A 132 0.83 -15.14 9.09
N PRO A 133 2.00 -14.49 8.96
CA PRO A 133 2.40 -13.41 9.86
C PRO A 133 1.44 -12.21 9.83
N LEU A 134 0.94 -11.84 8.63
CA LEU A 134 -0.05 -10.78 8.49
C LEU A 134 -1.34 -11.12 9.24
N ARG A 135 -1.87 -12.34 9.08
CA ARG A 135 -3.10 -12.78 9.75
C ARG A 135 -2.93 -12.72 11.26
N GLN A 136 -1.82 -13.28 11.77
CA GLN A 136 -1.54 -13.25 13.20
C GLN A 136 -1.45 -11.82 13.75
N TRP A 137 -0.75 -10.93 13.04
CA TRP A 137 -0.65 -9.54 13.41
C TRP A 137 -2.00 -8.83 13.36
N TYR A 138 -2.79 -9.07 12.29
CA TYR A 138 -4.09 -8.43 12.11
C TYR A 138 -5.11 -8.90 13.18
N ASP A 139 -5.14 -10.17 13.50
CA ASP A 139 -5.99 -10.71 14.57
C ASP A 139 -5.60 -10.10 15.94
N ALA A 140 -4.31 -9.86 16.15
CA ALA A 140 -3.82 -9.25 17.36
C ALA A 140 -4.13 -7.75 17.47
N ILE A 141 -4.14 -6.99 16.36
CA ILE A 141 -4.40 -5.54 16.38
C ILE A 141 -5.90 -5.23 16.29
N LYS A 142 -6.68 -6.03 15.61
CA LYS A 142 -8.10 -5.81 15.33
C LYS A 142 -8.93 -5.40 16.55
N PRO A 143 -8.81 -6.02 17.74
CA PRO A 143 -9.58 -5.63 18.93
C PRO A 143 -9.28 -4.20 19.41
N TYR A 144 -8.15 -3.61 19.00
CA TYR A 144 -7.70 -2.28 19.40
C TYR A 144 -7.96 -1.22 18.33
N LEU A 145 -8.45 -1.62 17.15
CA LEU A 145 -8.87 -0.68 16.11
C LEU A 145 -10.15 0.06 16.53
N TRP A 146 -10.45 1.17 15.88
CA TRP A 146 -11.68 1.90 16.05
C TRP A 146 -12.89 0.96 15.98
N ARG A 147 -13.81 1.10 16.93
CA ARG A 147 -14.96 0.19 17.12
C ARG A 147 -14.56 -1.29 17.17
N GLN A 148 -13.40 -1.61 17.71
CA GLN A 148 -12.88 -2.97 17.85
C GLN A 148 -12.80 -3.73 16.50
N GLY A 149 -12.57 -3.00 15.41
CA GLY A 149 -12.52 -3.59 14.08
C GLY A 149 -13.83 -4.21 13.59
N GLN A 150 -14.98 -3.76 14.13
CA GLN A 150 -16.31 -4.18 13.67
C GLN A 150 -16.85 -3.29 12.55
N SER A 151 -16.28 -2.10 12.37
CA SER A 151 -16.66 -1.12 11.37
C SER A 151 -15.45 -0.38 10.88
N PHE A 152 -15.43 -0.03 9.61
CA PHE A 152 -14.33 0.66 8.95
C PHE A 152 -14.88 1.81 8.10
N PRO A 153 -14.15 2.92 7.93
CA PRO A 153 -14.53 3.97 6.98
C PRO A 153 -14.53 3.43 5.54
N GLU A 154 -15.47 3.90 4.74
CA GLU A 154 -15.60 3.45 3.34
C GLU A 154 -14.38 3.81 2.48
N ASN A 155 -13.73 4.93 2.80
CA ASN A 155 -12.60 5.44 2.01
C ASN A 155 -11.69 6.32 2.88
N GLU A 156 -10.56 6.72 2.29
CA GLU A 156 -9.56 7.59 2.90
C GLU A 156 -10.08 8.98 3.25
N THR A 157 -11.04 9.51 2.50
CA THR A 157 -11.62 10.83 2.79
C THR A 157 -12.38 10.82 4.11
N ILE A 158 -13.20 9.78 4.32
CA ILE A 158 -13.91 9.58 5.60
C ILE A 158 -12.90 9.33 6.73
N GLN A 159 -11.86 8.55 6.49
CA GLN A 159 -10.81 8.30 7.47
C GLN A 159 -10.08 9.59 7.87
N GLN A 160 -9.75 10.45 6.91
CA GLN A 160 -9.14 11.76 7.20
C GLN A 160 -10.08 12.69 7.96
N GLN A 161 -11.39 12.66 7.64
CA GLN A 161 -12.38 13.39 8.42
C GLN A 161 -12.41 12.90 9.87
N MET A 162 -12.38 11.60 10.11
CA MET A 162 -12.32 11.03 11.46
C MET A 162 -11.08 11.49 12.24
N LEU A 163 -9.92 11.64 11.55
CA LEU A 163 -8.72 12.21 12.14
C LEU A 163 -8.93 13.67 12.53
N SER A 164 -9.49 14.48 11.62
CA SER A 164 -9.78 15.90 11.86
C SER A 164 -10.78 16.11 13.00
N ASP A 165 -11.78 15.24 13.11
CA ASP A 165 -12.79 15.28 14.17
C ASP A 165 -12.25 14.72 15.50
N GLY A 166 -11.04 14.20 15.52
CA GLY A 166 -10.43 13.60 16.71
C GLY A 166 -11.03 12.26 17.12
N ALA A 167 -11.72 11.56 16.21
CA ALA A 167 -12.22 10.20 16.45
C ALA A 167 -11.10 9.16 16.45
N ILE A 168 -10.06 9.40 15.66
CA ILE A 168 -8.82 8.61 15.60
C ILE A 168 -7.61 9.56 15.67
N ASP A 169 -6.41 9.02 15.89
CA ASP A 169 -5.16 9.79 15.98
C ASP A 169 -4.17 9.41 14.86
N ILE A 170 -4.39 8.28 14.20
CA ILE A 170 -3.62 7.81 13.05
C ILE A 170 -4.61 7.36 11.95
N ALA A 171 -4.35 7.86 10.72
CA ALA A 171 -5.09 7.54 9.51
C ALA A 171 -4.17 6.97 8.44
#